data_53d59377981af55281deb4760c0b943e
#
_entry.id   53d59377981af55281deb4760c0b943e
#
_cell.length_a   1.000
_cell.length_b   1.000
_cell.length_c   1.000
_cell.angle_alpha   90.00
_cell.angle_beta   90.00
_cell.angle_gamma   90.00
#
_symmetry.space_group_name_H-M   'P 1'
#
loop_
_entity.id
_entity.type
_entity.pdbx_description
1 polymer ?
#
loop_
_entity_poly.entity_id
_entity_poly.type
_entity_poly.pdbx_seq_one_letter_code
_entity_poly.pdbx_strand_id
1 'polypeptide(L)'
;MTELKFVFGDPRICSGCTTCSNTCSMFYYKVISPSRARNRVLRIEPALDFPLFCRNCEDAPCIDACPEQALMRTSKGIVIVNNKKCVGHGECVKACPYYAIRIHPDTGKAFKCIQCGECVERCPADAIFMTTEKDLAERDKDGSMRALYEQHRDEIYDKEEDSP
;
A
#
# COMPACT_ATOMS: atom_id res chain seq x y z
N MET A 1 5.30 12.03 21.30
CA MET A 1 4.55 11.05 20.45
C MET A 1 5.43 10.74 19.26
N THR A 2 5.73 9.48 19.02
CA THR A 2 6.57 9.08 17.89
C THR A 2 5.73 9.20 16.63
N GLU A 3 6.13 10.09 15.72
CA GLU A 3 5.45 10.29 14.44
C GLU A 3 5.46 8.97 13.63
N LEU A 4 4.29 8.58 13.12
CA LEU A 4 4.13 7.32 12.38
C LEU A 4 4.82 7.42 11.01
N LYS A 5 5.79 6.54 10.78
CA LYS A 5 6.46 6.42 9.48
C LYS A 5 5.73 5.43 8.59
N PHE A 6 5.71 5.73 7.30
CA PHE A 6 5.15 4.85 6.28
C PHE A 6 5.93 4.93 4.97
N VAL A 7 5.81 3.89 4.15
CA VAL A 7 6.34 3.90 2.79
C VAL A 7 5.36 4.63 1.88
N PHE A 8 5.87 5.55 1.10
CA PHE A 8 5.11 6.27 0.09
C PHE A 8 5.78 6.15 -1.28
N GLY A 9 4.99 6.24 -2.34
CA GLY A 9 5.48 6.26 -3.71
C GLY A 9 5.00 7.50 -4.45
N ASP A 10 5.91 8.14 -5.15
CA ASP A 10 5.65 9.34 -5.95
C ASP A 10 5.29 8.95 -7.39
N PRO A 11 4.03 9.15 -7.83
CA PRO A 11 3.60 8.79 -9.18
C PRO A 11 4.22 9.68 -10.27
N ARG A 12 4.75 10.87 -9.92
CA ARG A 12 5.38 11.78 -10.87
C ARG A 12 6.71 11.26 -11.42
N ILE A 13 7.39 10.40 -10.65
CA ILE A 13 8.71 9.86 -10.99
C ILE A 13 8.73 8.32 -11.05
N CYS A 14 7.64 7.66 -10.72
CA CYS A 14 7.51 6.21 -10.84
C CYS A 14 7.56 5.79 -12.31
N SER A 15 8.44 4.83 -12.63
CA SER A 15 8.59 4.31 -14.00
C SER A 15 7.77 3.05 -14.29
N GLY A 16 6.95 2.59 -13.33
CA GLY A 16 6.15 1.37 -13.49
C GLY A 16 6.94 0.07 -13.57
N CYS A 17 8.23 0.07 -13.25
CA CYS A 17 9.12 -1.07 -13.42
C CYS A 17 8.79 -2.29 -12.54
N THR A 18 7.87 -2.17 -11.59
CA THR A 18 7.41 -3.21 -10.63
C THR A 18 8.50 -3.82 -9.74
N THR A 19 9.72 -3.30 -9.74
CA THR A 19 10.82 -3.79 -8.90
C THR A 19 10.43 -3.86 -7.42
N CYS A 20 9.68 -2.88 -6.91
CA CYS A 20 9.17 -2.85 -5.54
C CYS A 20 8.25 -4.05 -5.22
N SER A 21 7.36 -4.42 -6.13
CA SER A 21 6.46 -5.57 -5.96
C SER A 21 7.23 -6.89 -6.04
N ASN A 22 8.15 -7.02 -6.99
CA ASN A 22 9.02 -8.19 -7.12
C ASN A 22 9.92 -8.36 -5.90
N THR A 23 10.51 -7.28 -5.39
CA THR A 23 11.29 -7.28 -4.15
C THR A 23 10.45 -7.72 -2.96
N CYS A 24 9.24 -7.19 -2.83
CA CYS A 24 8.33 -7.51 -1.73
C CYS A 24 7.96 -9.01 -1.74
N SER A 25 7.55 -9.56 -2.88
CA SER A 25 7.17 -10.97 -2.98
C SER A 25 8.38 -11.89 -2.79
N MET A 26 9.54 -11.53 -3.32
CA MET A 26 10.78 -12.29 -3.11
C MET A 26 11.21 -12.29 -1.64
N PHE A 27 11.08 -11.16 -0.95
CA PHE A 27 11.45 -11.05 0.47
C PHE A 27 10.58 -11.96 1.35
N TYR A 28 9.24 -11.93 1.16
CA TYR A 28 8.31 -12.67 2.00
C TYR A 28 8.06 -14.12 1.57
N TYR A 29 8.03 -14.38 0.28
CA TYR A 29 7.57 -15.66 -0.27
C TYR A 29 8.63 -16.39 -1.10
N LYS A 30 9.82 -15.80 -1.28
CA LYS A 30 10.92 -16.36 -2.08
C LYS A 30 10.55 -16.65 -3.53
N VAL A 31 9.59 -15.90 -4.07
CA VAL A 31 9.08 -16.03 -5.44
C VAL A 31 8.83 -14.65 -6.03
N ILE A 32 9.07 -14.48 -7.31
CA ILE A 32 8.70 -13.28 -8.06
C ILE A 32 7.23 -13.41 -8.47
N SER A 33 6.36 -12.71 -7.76
CA SER A 33 4.91 -12.73 -8.00
C SER A 33 4.29 -11.41 -7.52
N PRO A 34 4.02 -10.46 -8.41
CA PRO A 34 3.37 -9.20 -8.03
C PRO A 34 2.04 -9.37 -7.30
N SER A 35 1.28 -10.41 -7.62
CA SER A 35 0.01 -10.72 -6.94
C SER A 35 0.16 -11.07 -5.45
N ARG A 36 1.33 -11.57 -5.06
CA ARG A 36 1.70 -11.87 -3.66
C ARG A 36 2.44 -10.73 -2.97
N ALA A 37 2.77 -9.66 -3.69
CA ALA A 37 3.41 -8.50 -3.08
C ALA A 37 2.45 -7.74 -2.17
N ARG A 38 2.96 -7.18 -1.06
CA ARG A 38 2.20 -6.39 -0.09
C ARG A 38 2.03 -4.93 -0.52
N ASN A 39 2.56 -4.58 -1.65
CA ASN A 39 2.39 -3.34 -2.38
C ASN A 39 1.99 -3.66 -3.82
N ARG A 40 1.67 -2.63 -4.58
CA ARG A 40 1.47 -2.79 -6.02
C ARG A 40 1.73 -1.48 -6.76
N VAL A 41 1.93 -1.61 -8.06
CA VAL A 41 1.97 -0.48 -8.98
C VAL A 41 0.81 -0.64 -9.95
N LEU A 42 -0.07 0.35 -10.01
CA LEU A 42 -1.16 0.41 -10.97
C LEU A 42 -0.77 1.33 -12.11
N ARG A 43 -0.96 0.86 -13.34
CA ARG A 43 -0.82 1.69 -14.53
C ARG A 43 -2.18 2.25 -14.95
N ILE A 44 -2.23 3.56 -15.10
CA ILE A 44 -3.34 4.30 -15.69
C ILE A 44 -2.85 4.84 -17.03
N GLU A 45 -3.55 4.48 -18.09
CA GLU A 45 -3.18 4.92 -19.43
C GLU A 45 -3.34 6.44 -19.57
N PRO A 46 -2.49 7.15 -20.35
CA PRO A 46 -1.50 6.53 -21.24
C PRO A 46 -0.14 6.20 -20.61
N ALA A 47 0.23 6.79 -19.46
CA ALA A 47 1.59 6.62 -18.92
C ALA A 47 1.76 7.02 -17.45
N LEU A 48 0.73 6.88 -16.62
CA LEU A 48 0.84 7.14 -15.17
C LEU A 48 0.93 5.84 -14.39
N ASP A 49 1.95 5.74 -13.55
CA ASP A 49 2.15 4.59 -12.68
C ASP A 49 1.99 4.99 -11.20
N PHE A 50 1.01 4.42 -10.52
CA PHE A 50 0.71 4.69 -9.12
C PHE A 50 1.26 3.59 -8.21
N PRO A 51 2.35 3.85 -7.49
CA PRO A 51 2.89 2.92 -6.50
C PRO A 51 2.09 2.99 -5.20
N LEU A 52 1.26 1.98 -4.94
CA LEU A 52 0.33 1.93 -3.82
C LEU A 52 0.94 1.19 -2.62
N PHE A 53 0.96 1.87 -1.49
CA PHE A 53 1.45 1.37 -0.21
C PHE A 53 0.47 1.70 0.92
N CYS A 54 0.53 0.94 2.01
CA CYS A 54 -0.23 1.29 3.20
C CYS A 54 0.32 2.59 3.82
N ARG A 55 -0.56 3.55 4.03
CA ARG A 55 -0.25 4.84 4.68
C ARG A 55 -0.14 4.74 6.19
N ASN A 56 -0.43 3.58 6.76
CA ASN A 56 -0.40 3.39 8.22
C ASN A 56 -1.20 4.46 8.98
N CYS A 57 -2.42 4.76 8.48
CA CYS A 57 -3.29 5.85 8.94
C CYS A 57 -3.42 5.88 10.48
N GLU A 58 -3.49 7.05 11.06
CA GLU A 58 -3.68 7.21 12.51
C GLU A 58 -5.05 6.70 12.96
N ASP A 59 -6.11 7.04 12.22
CA ASP A 59 -7.49 6.60 12.43
C ASP A 59 -7.77 5.15 11.97
N ALA A 60 -6.92 4.61 11.09
CA ALA A 60 -6.94 3.24 10.57
C ALA A 60 -8.35 2.65 10.33
N PRO A 61 -9.16 3.18 9.37
CA PRO A 61 -10.52 2.73 9.13
C PRO A 61 -10.64 1.24 8.80
N CYS A 62 -9.55 0.61 8.36
CA CYS A 62 -9.50 -0.82 8.11
C CYS A 62 -9.56 -1.67 9.40
N ILE A 63 -9.15 -1.12 10.56
CA ILE A 63 -9.30 -1.79 11.86
C ILE A 63 -10.77 -1.79 12.25
N ASP A 64 -11.43 -0.64 12.17
CA ASP A 64 -12.83 -0.47 12.58
C ASP A 64 -13.79 -1.26 11.69
N ALA A 65 -13.47 -1.38 10.39
CA ALA A 65 -14.28 -2.13 9.43
C ALA A 65 -14.18 -3.65 9.57
N CYS A 66 -13.25 -4.18 10.37
CA CYS A 66 -13.05 -5.62 10.47
C CYS A 66 -13.93 -6.26 11.55
N PRO A 67 -14.98 -7.05 11.20
CA PRO A 67 -15.87 -7.66 12.17
C PRO A 67 -15.17 -8.69 13.07
N GLU A 68 -14.12 -9.35 12.55
CA GLU A 68 -13.32 -10.33 13.30
C GLU A 68 -12.19 -9.70 14.13
N GLN A 69 -12.07 -8.36 14.09
CA GLN A 69 -10.97 -7.66 14.77
C GLN A 69 -9.58 -8.28 14.45
N ALA A 70 -9.42 -8.66 13.17
CA ALA A 70 -8.18 -9.28 12.70
C ALA A 70 -7.07 -8.28 12.40
N LEU A 71 -7.41 -6.99 12.23
CA LEU A 71 -6.41 -5.93 12.10
C LEU A 71 -6.16 -5.28 13.45
N MET A 72 -4.88 -5.06 13.74
CA MET A 72 -4.47 -4.45 15.00
C MET A 72 -3.25 -3.57 14.82
N ARG A 73 -3.08 -2.60 15.70
CA ARG A 73 -1.88 -1.76 15.75
C ARG A 73 -0.85 -2.35 16.69
N THR A 74 0.38 -2.49 16.25
CA THR A 74 1.50 -2.94 17.08
C THR A 74 1.96 -1.85 18.03
N SER A 75 2.82 -2.20 19.00
CA SER A 75 3.49 -1.23 19.90
C SER A 75 4.33 -0.18 19.14
N LYS A 76 4.77 -0.50 17.92
CA LYS A 76 5.49 0.43 17.04
C LYS A 76 4.55 1.28 16.18
N GLY A 77 3.25 1.23 16.41
CA GLY A 77 2.24 1.98 15.66
C GLY A 77 1.89 1.41 14.29
N ILE A 78 2.46 0.28 13.86
CA ILE A 78 2.21 -0.32 12.55
C ILE A 78 0.93 -1.16 12.60
N VAL A 79 0.03 -0.94 11.64
CA VAL A 79 -1.17 -1.79 11.49
C VAL A 79 -0.79 -3.08 10.77
N ILE A 80 -1.13 -4.20 11.38
CA ILE A 80 -0.87 -5.55 10.86
C ILE A 80 -2.15 -6.39 10.83
N VAL A 81 -2.14 -7.47 10.06
CA VAL A 81 -3.23 -8.45 9.98
C VAL A 81 -2.87 -9.69 10.79
N ASN A 82 -3.74 -10.08 11.70
CA ASN A 82 -3.63 -11.37 12.40
C ASN A 82 -4.26 -12.47 11.53
N ASN A 83 -3.43 -13.26 10.90
CA ASN A 83 -3.86 -14.32 9.99
C ASN A 83 -4.66 -15.45 10.67
N LYS A 84 -4.60 -15.58 12.00
CA LYS A 84 -5.39 -16.58 12.74
C LYS A 84 -6.86 -16.16 12.88
N LYS A 85 -7.10 -14.85 13.00
CA LYS A 85 -8.44 -14.26 13.10
C LYS A 85 -9.05 -13.91 11.74
N CYS A 86 -8.22 -13.59 10.74
CA CYS A 86 -8.71 -13.18 9.43
C CYS A 86 -9.39 -14.34 8.71
N VAL A 87 -10.61 -14.12 8.26
CA VAL A 87 -11.41 -15.08 7.47
C VAL A 87 -11.64 -14.62 6.01
N GLY A 88 -11.13 -13.43 5.65
CA GLY A 88 -11.13 -12.97 4.27
C GLY A 88 -12.41 -12.26 3.79
N HIS A 89 -13.22 -11.65 4.68
CA HIS A 89 -14.46 -10.95 4.27
C HIS A 89 -14.27 -9.84 3.23
N GLY A 90 -13.08 -9.18 3.20
CA GLY A 90 -12.83 -8.06 2.32
C GLY A 90 -13.31 -6.68 2.80
N GLU A 91 -14.00 -6.54 3.92
CA GLU A 91 -14.49 -5.24 4.40
C GLU A 91 -13.36 -4.23 4.66
N CYS A 92 -12.20 -4.70 5.14
CA CYS A 92 -11.00 -3.86 5.29
C CYS A 92 -10.43 -3.37 3.96
N VAL A 93 -10.64 -4.11 2.86
CA VAL A 93 -10.23 -3.70 1.50
C VAL A 93 -11.09 -2.52 1.07
N LYS A 94 -12.41 -2.64 1.20
CA LYS A 94 -13.38 -1.57 0.86
C LYS A 94 -13.19 -0.32 1.71
N ALA A 95 -12.87 -0.49 3.00
CA ALA A 95 -12.66 0.62 3.92
C ALA A 95 -11.32 1.35 3.73
N CYS A 96 -10.39 0.80 2.97
CA CYS A 96 -9.06 1.40 2.80
C CYS A 96 -9.10 2.54 1.77
N PRO A 97 -8.92 3.81 2.18
CA PRO A 97 -9.00 4.94 1.25
C PRO A 97 -7.80 5.02 0.28
N TYR A 98 -6.79 4.18 0.49
CA TYR A 98 -5.56 4.14 -0.31
C TYR A 98 -5.40 2.82 -1.09
N TYR A 99 -6.42 1.95 -1.10
CA TYR A 99 -6.41 0.65 -1.81
C TYR A 99 -5.17 -0.20 -1.54
N ALA A 100 -4.65 -0.10 -0.33
CA ALA A 100 -3.39 -0.71 0.08
C ALA A 100 -3.55 -2.09 0.75
N ILE A 101 -4.79 -2.53 0.96
CA ILE A 101 -5.12 -3.85 1.51
C ILE A 101 -5.70 -4.70 0.38
N ARG A 102 -5.25 -5.94 0.29
CA ARG A 102 -5.76 -6.91 -0.69
C ARG A 102 -6.01 -8.25 -0.03
N ILE A 103 -6.68 -9.14 -0.76
CA ILE A 103 -6.84 -10.54 -0.37
C ILE A 103 -5.72 -11.35 -1.03
N HIS A 104 -5.03 -12.13 -0.24
CA HIS A 104 -3.91 -12.96 -0.71
C HIS A 104 -4.45 -14.11 -1.56
N PRO A 105 -3.93 -14.32 -2.78
CA PRO A 105 -4.50 -15.26 -3.73
C PRO A 105 -4.51 -16.71 -3.23
N ASP A 106 -3.50 -17.12 -2.47
CA ASP A 106 -3.39 -18.51 -2.03
C ASP A 106 -4.10 -18.77 -0.70
N THR A 107 -4.18 -17.77 0.18
CA THR A 107 -4.71 -17.96 1.55
C THR A 107 -6.12 -17.42 1.74
N GLY A 108 -6.62 -16.60 0.82
CA GLY A 108 -7.90 -15.91 0.95
C GLY A 108 -7.97 -14.91 2.10
N LYS A 109 -6.83 -14.53 2.68
CA LYS A 109 -6.76 -13.64 3.85
C LYS A 109 -6.26 -12.27 3.46
N ALA A 110 -6.69 -11.27 4.19
CA ALA A 110 -6.22 -9.91 3.99
C ALA A 110 -4.70 -9.80 4.22
N PHE A 111 -4.02 -9.03 3.37
CA PHE A 111 -2.61 -8.69 3.55
C PHE A 111 -2.32 -7.28 3.06
N LYS A 112 -1.28 -6.66 3.60
CA LYS A 112 -0.91 -5.28 3.30
C LYS A 112 0.56 -5.02 3.63
N CYS A 113 1.09 -3.89 3.17
CA CYS A 113 2.43 -3.43 3.54
C CYS A 113 2.58 -3.29 5.06
N ILE A 114 3.69 -3.77 5.60
CA ILE A 114 4.05 -3.69 7.03
C ILE A 114 5.26 -2.77 7.28
N GLN A 115 5.56 -1.89 6.36
CA GLN A 115 6.57 -0.83 6.48
C GLN A 115 8.01 -1.35 6.69
N CYS A 116 8.38 -2.47 6.09
CA CYS A 116 9.73 -3.06 6.25
C CYS A 116 10.84 -2.28 5.52
N GLY A 117 10.51 -1.48 4.49
CA GLY A 117 11.48 -0.63 3.78
C GLY A 117 12.26 -1.32 2.65
N GLU A 118 12.21 -2.64 2.49
CA GLU A 118 12.98 -3.40 1.50
C GLU A 118 12.83 -2.89 0.05
N CYS A 119 11.65 -2.43 -0.30
CA CYS A 119 11.37 -1.88 -1.64
C CYS A 119 11.95 -0.46 -1.83
N VAL A 120 12.19 0.28 -0.75
CA VAL A 120 12.76 1.64 -0.81
C VAL A 120 14.19 1.59 -1.33
N GLU A 121 15.01 0.73 -0.75
CA GLU A 121 16.42 0.58 -1.11
C GLU A 121 16.67 0.07 -2.54
N ARG A 122 15.62 -0.51 -3.15
CA ARG A 122 15.73 -1.16 -4.46
C ARG A 122 14.97 -0.44 -5.57
N CYS A 123 14.41 0.73 -5.30
CA CYS A 123 13.73 1.52 -6.31
C CYS A 123 14.76 2.21 -7.21
N PRO A 124 14.84 1.86 -8.52
CA PRO A 124 15.85 2.45 -9.40
C PRO A 124 15.57 3.92 -9.77
N ALA A 125 14.31 4.35 -9.57
CA ALA A 125 13.88 5.73 -9.87
C ALA A 125 13.80 6.61 -8.61
N ASP A 126 14.17 6.09 -7.44
CA ASP A 126 14.00 6.76 -6.14
C ASP A 126 12.56 7.27 -5.88
N ALA A 127 11.61 6.65 -6.58
CA ALA A 127 10.19 7.01 -6.49
C ALA A 127 9.54 6.57 -5.17
N ILE A 128 10.18 5.67 -4.42
CA ILE A 128 9.65 5.09 -3.18
C ILE A 128 10.55 5.49 -2.01
N PHE A 129 9.94 6.00 -0.96
CA PHE A 129 10.68 6.46 0.22
C PHE A 129 9.90 6.23 1.51
N MET A 130 10.63 6.16 2.62
CA MET A 130 10.05 6.17 3.96
C MET A 130 9.82 7.62 4.39
N THR A 131 8.63 7.95 4.87
CA THR A 131 8.25 9.33 5.19
C THR A 131 7.30 9.38 6.39
N THR A 132 7.04 10.58 6.87
CA THR A 132 5.96 10.93 7.81
C THR A 132 4.94 11.82 7.09
N GLU A 133 3.77 12.06 7.67
CA GLU A 133 2.79 12.98 7.07
C GLU A 133 3.37 14.41 6.94
N LYS A 134 4.17 14.82 7.90
CA LYS A 134 4.82 16.14 7.88
C LYS A 134 5.84 16.25 6.74
N ASP A 135 6.75 15.27 6.63
CA ASP A 135 7.76 15.26 5.59
C ASP A 135 7.14 15.13 4.21
N LEU A 136 6.05 14.36 4.10
CA LEU A 136 5.29 14.24 2.86
C LEU A 136 4.66 15.57 2.45
N ALA A 137 4.07 16.30 3.39
CA ALA A 137 3.50 17.61 3.13
C ALA A 137 4.59 18.62 2.66
N GLU A 138 5.81 18.51 3.19
CA GLU A 138 6.93 19.32 2.73
C GLU A 138 7.40 18.96 1.31
N ARG A 139 7.42 17.67 0.95
CA ARG A 139 7.78 17.22 -0.39
C ARG A 139 6.73 17.58 -1.44
N ASP A 140 5.49 17.68 -1.03
CA ASP A 140 4.32 17.98 -1.89
C ASP A 140 3.78 19.40 -1.60
N LYS A 141 4.67 20.39 -1.48
CA LYS A 141 4.28 21.79 -1.20
C LYS A 141 3.37 22.39 -2.26
N ASP A 142 3.56 21.98 -3.51
CA ASP A 142 2.72 22.39 -4.65
C ASP A 142 1.42 21.59 -4.78
N GLY A 143 1.23 20.55 -3.96
CA GLY A 143 0.05 19.70 -3.98
C GLY A 143 -0.09 18.80 -5.22
N SER A 144 0.88 18.82 -6.14
CA SER A 144 0.78 18.12 -7.43
C SER A 144 0.72 16.61 -7.29
N MET A 145 1.43 16.05 -6.34
CA MET A 145 1.45 14.61 -6.09
C MET A 145 0.11 14.12 -5.53
N ARG A 146 -0.47 14.85 -4.56
CA ARG A 146 -1.81 14.52 -4.01
C ARG A 146 -2.90 14.69 -5.05
N ALA A 147 -2.82 15.77 -5.83
CA ALA A 147 -3.77 16.04 -6.90
C ALA A 147 -3.84 14.89 -7.91
N LEU A 148 -2.71 14.27 -8.26
CA LEU A 148 -2.68 13.08 -9.13
C LEU A 148 -3.44 11.90 -8.51
N TYR A 149 -3.26 11.61 -7.22
CA TYR A 149 -3.99 10.54 -6.54
C TYR A 149 -5.49 10.82 -6.45
N GLU A 150 -5.87 12.07 -6.21
CA GLU A 150 -7.28 12.47 -6.13
C GLU A 150 -7.95 12.44 -7.50
N GLN A 151 -7.27 12.95 -8.54
CA GLN A 151 -7.78 12.99 -9.91
C GLN A 151 -8.05 11.58 -10.46
N HIS A 152 -7.21 10.60 -10.14
CA HIS A 152 -7.33 9.24 -10.65
C HIS A 152 -7.89 8.24 -9.62
N ARG A 153 -8.52 8.75 -8.57
CA ARG A 153 -9.03 7.92 -7.47
C ARG A 153 -10.00 6.84 -7.94
N ASP A 154 -10.94 7.21 -8.79
CA ASP A 154 -11.97 6.30 -9.29
C ASP A 154 -11.37 5.23 -10.20
N GLU A 155 -10.43 5.63 -11.08
CA GLU A 155 -9.71 4.68 -11.94
C GLU A 155 -8.82 3.70 -11.13
N ILE A 156 -8.22 4.18 -10.04
CA ILE A 156 -7.47 3.33 -9.10
C ILE A 156 -8.43 2.32 -8.43
N TYR A 157 -9.66 2.75 -8.14
CA TYR A 157 -10.69 1.90 -7.53
C TYR A 157 -11.19 0.83 -8.49
N ASP A 158 -11.59 1.22 -9.69
CA ASP A 158 -12.18 0.30 -10.69
C ASP A 158 -11.23 -0.82 -11.09
N LYS A 159 -9.92 -0.53 -11.20
CA LYS A 159 -8.89 -1.55 -11.50
C LYS A 159 -8.65 -2.55 -10.35
N GLU A 160 -9.24 -2.35 -9.17
CA GLU A 160 -9.22 -3.31 -8.07
C GLU A 160 -10.26 -4.42 -8.23
N GLU A 161 -11.44 -4.10 -8.77
CA GLU A 161 -12.50 -5.08 -8.96
C GLU A 161 -12.14 -6.11 -10.05
N ASP A 162 -11.29 -5.72 -11.01
CA ASP A 162 -10.81 -6.57 -12.12
C ASP A 162 -9.55 -7.40 -11.79
N SER A 163 -9.01 -7.29 -10.59
CA SER A 163 -7.84 -8.09 -10.19
C SER A 163 -8.29 -9.45 -9.65
N PRO A 164 -7.84 -10.56 -10.30
CA PRO A 164 -8.18 -11.92 -9.88
C PRO A 164 -7.63 -12.28 -8.50
#